data_b6924b13d4023e4dabce9173d4e7ff2d
#
_entry.id   b6924b13d4023e4dabce9173d4e7ff2d
#
_cell.length_a   1.000
_cell.length_b   1.000
_cell.length_c   1.000
_cell.angle_alpha   90.00
_cell.angle_beta   90.00
_cell.angle_gamma   90.00
#
_symmetry.space_group_name_H-M   'P 1'
#
loop_
_entity.id
_entity.type
_entity.pdbx_description
1 polymer ?
#
loop_
_entity_poly.entity_id
_entity_poly.type
_entity_poly.pdbx_seq_one_letter_code
_entity_poly.pdbx_strand_id
1 'polypeptide(L)'
;MKTDTVTPELLDKKPEAANKQELNLKTTKKTNTLTPELLRKMDAYWHAANYVSVGQIYLYDNPLLKEPLKLSHVKPLVVGHWGTVPGQNFIYVHLNRVIKKYDLNMFYIAGPGHGGAALVGNVYLEGTWSEIYPNITQDESGMKELFK
;
A
#
# COMPACT_ATOMS: atom_id res chain seq x y z
N MET A 1 51.73 -32.56 -7.97
CA MET A 1 50.96 -31.46 -7.35
C MET A 1 51.95 -30.36 -7.07
N LYS A 2 51.95 -29.28 -7.90
CA LYS A 2 52.80 -28.11 -7.68
C LYS A 2 51.95 -27.07 -6.94
N THR A 3 52.41 -26.72 -5.77
CA THR A 3 51.82 -25.63 -4.97
C THR A 3 52.44 -24.33 -5.45
N ASP A 4 51.66 -23.49 -6.10
CA ASP A 4 52.05 -22.12 -6.46
C ASP A 4 52.01 -21.24 -5.23
N THR A 5 53.20 -20.87 -4.76
CA THR A 5 53.44 -19.94 -3.68
C THR A 5 53.20 -18.52 -4.22
N VAL A 6 52.21 -17.82 -3.68
CA VAL A 6 51.95 -16.40 -3.99
C VAL A 6 53.07 -15.57 -3.37
N THR A 7 53.85 -14.89 -4.21
CA THR A 7 54.92 -13.96 -3.76
C THR A 7 54.38 -12.63 -3.27
N PRO A 8 54.98 -11.98 -2.26
CA PRO A 8 54.51 -10.77 -1.63
C PRO A 8 54.59 -9.46 -2.45
N GLU A 9 55.07 -9.55 -3.70
CA GLU A 9 55.31 -8.35 -4.53
C GLU A 9 54.08 -7.69 -5.17
N LEU A 10 52.87 -8.20 -4.92
CA LEU A 10 51.63 -7.68 -5.50
C LEU A 10 50.86 -6.72 -4.57
N LEU A 11 51.40 -6.38 -3.40
CA LEU A 11 50.71 -5.60 -2.39
C LEU A 11 51.09 -4.08 -2.32
N ASP A 12 52.06 -3.66 -3.18
CA ASP A 12 52.56 -2.27 -3.12
C ASP A 12 52.26 -1.41 -4.35
N LYS A 13 51.21 -1.72 -5.12
CA LYS A 13 50.68 -0.75 -6.08
C LYS A 13 49.67 0.16 -5.40
N LYS A 14 50.13 1.34 -4.92
CA LYS A 14 49.25 2.47 -4.67
C LYS A 14 48.30 2.64 -5.84
N PRO A 15 46.99 2.79 -5.61
CA PRO A 15 46.08 3.14 -6.68
C PRO A 15 46.50 4.53 -7.20
N GLU A 16 46.88 4.56 -8.46
CA GLU A 16 47.12 5.75 -9.24
C GLU A 16 45.89 6.66 -9.12
N ALA A 17 46.12 7.93 -8.83
CA ALA A 17 45.09 8.89 -8.57
C ALA A 17 44.01 8.83 -9.64
N ALA A 18 42.87 8.24 -9.30
CA ALA A 18 41.67 8.30 -10.14
C ALA A 18 41.35 9.78 -10.35
N ASN A 19 41.45 10.17 -11.61
CA ASN A 19 41.08 11.47 -12.15
C ASN A 19 39.75 11.89 -11.49
N LYS A 20 39.79 12.93 -10.66
CA LYS A 20 38.63 13.64 -10.18
C LYS A 20 37.94 14.32 -11.37
N GLN A 21 37.33 13.55 -12.23
CA GLN A 21 36.20 14.04 -12.95
C GLN A 21 35.16 14.35 -11.88
N GLU A 22 35.06 15.63 -11.54
CA GLU A 22 33.94 16.16 -10.81
C GLU A 22 32.68 15.57 -11.45
N LEU A 23 32.11 14.59 -10.77
CA LEU A 23 30.77 14.16 -11.00
C LEU A 23 29.91 15.37 -10.67
N ASN A 24 29.73 16.22 -11.69
CA ASN A 24 28.81 17.35 -11.67
C ASN A 24 27.43 16.71 -11.47
N LEU A 25 27.18 16.35 -10.22
CA LEU A 25 25.85 16.04 -9.74
C LEU A 25 25.09 17.36 -9.90
N LYS A 26 24.63 17.59 -11.16
CA LYS A 26 23.57 18.57 -11.39
C LYS A 26 22.56 18.28 -10.30
N THR A 27 22.49 19.14 -9.32
CA THR A 27 21.42 19.15 -8.33
C THR A 27 20.15 19.19 -9.14
N THR A 28 19.65 18.00 -9.50
CA THR A 28 18.34 17.86 -10.08
C THR A 28 17.44 18.53 -9.07
N LYS A 29 16.91 19.69 -9.41
CA LYS A 29 15.84 20.36 -8.69
C LYS A 29 14.93 19.23 -8.23
N LYS A 30 14.82 19.03 -6.92
CA LYS A 30 14.01 18.00 -6.30
C LYS A 30 12.58 18.27 -6.75
N THR A 31 12.23 17.77 -7.94
CA THR A 31 10.89 17.89 -8.46
C THR A 31 10.06 17.05 -7.53
N ASN A 32 9.24 17.73 -6.72
CA ASN A 32 8.26 17.04 -5.91
C ASN A 32 7.48 16.12 -6.85
N THR A 33 7.72 14.82 -6.74
CA THR A 33 7.06 13.81 -7.56
C THR A 33 5.55 13.75 -7.28
N LEU A 34 5.12 14.37 -6.19
CA LEU A 34 3.73 14.49 -5.77
C LEU A 34 3.35 15.98 -5.74
N THR A 35 2.34 16.34 -6.52
CA THR A 35 1.69 17.64 -6.37
C THR A 35 0.85 17.64 -5.09
N PRO A 36 0.58 18.82 -4.46
CA PRO A 36 -0.30 18.89 -3.31
C PRO A 36 -1.69 18.31 -3.57
N GLU A 37 -2.22 18.49 -4.78
CA GLU A 37 -3.52 17.92 -5.18
C GLU A 37 -3.48 16.39 -5.23
N LEU A 38 -2.45 15.82 -5.86
CA LEU A 38 -2.30 14.38 -5.94
C LEU A 38 -2.11 13.76 -4.54
N LEU A 39 -1.30 14.41 -3.70
CA LEU A 39 -1.10 13.98 -2.32
C LEU A 39 -2.43 13.95 -1.55
N ARG A 40 -3.24 15.01 -1.67
CA ARG A 40 -4.57 15.06 -1.04
C ARG A 40 -5.50 13.94 -1.53
N LYS A 41 -5.49 13.64 -2.83
CA LYS A 41 -6.30 12.53 -3.39
C LYS A 41 -5.83 11.17 -2.87
N MET A 42 -4.52 10.95 -2.79
CA MET A 42 -3.95 9.71 -2.27
C MET A 42 -4.27 9.53 -0.77
N ASP A 43 -4.17 10.61 -0.01
CA ASP A 43 -4.50 10.62 1.41
C ASP A 43 -5.99 10.32 1.65
N ALA A 44 -6.88 10.95 0.91
CA ALA A 44 -8.31 10.69 0.98
C ALA A 44 -8.65 9.24 0.62
N TYR A 45 -8.03 8.68 -0.41
CA TYR A 45 -8.21 7.28 -0.77
C TYR A 45 -7.69 6.34 0.32
N TRP A 46 -6.51 6.62 0.87
CA TRP A 46 -5.93 5.83 1.95
C TRP A 46 -6.82 5.82 3.20
N HIS A 47 -7.40 6.96 3.57
CA HIS A 47 -8.37 7.04 4.67
C HIS A 47 -9.63 6.22 4.38
N ALA A 48 -10.19 6.32 3.18
CA ALA A 48 -11.36 5.54 2.78
C ALA A 48 -11.07 4.03 2.82
N ALA A 49 -9.93 3.59 2.27
CA ALA A 49 -9.52 2.20 2.29
C ALA A 49 -9.33 1.68 3.72
N ASN A 50 -8.72 2.46 4.61
CA ASN A 50 -8.58 2.12 6.01
C ASN A 50 -9.95 2.01 6.70
N TYR A 51 -10.86 2.95 6.42
CA TYR A 51 -12.20 2.92 7.01
C TYR A 51 -12.99 1.67 6.59
N VAL A 52 -13.03 1.38 5.29
CA VAL A 52 -13.71 0.18 4.77
C VAL A 52 -13.10 -1.10 5.34
N SER A 53 -11.78 -1.13 5.50
CA SER A 53 -11.09 -2.28 6.09
C SER A 53 -11.43 -2.46 7.57
N VAL A 54 -11.44 -1.37 8.35
CA VAL A 54 -11.81 -1.39 9.77
C VAL A 54 -13.27 -1.80 9.95
N GLY A 55 -14.16 -1.29 9.09
CA GLY A 55 -15.57 -1.65 9.11
C GLY A 55 -15.79 -3.15 8.94
N GLN A 56 -15.10 -3.78 7.98
CA GLN A 56 -15.16 -5.23 7.79
C GLN A 56 -14.75 -6.03 9.03
N ILE A 57 -13.83 -5.52 9.85
CA ILE A 57 -13.34 -6.21 11.04
C ILE A 57 -14.27 -5.99 12.23
N TYR A 58 -14.76 -4.78 12.44
CA TYR A 58 -15.38 -4.36 13.71
C TYR A 58 -16.85 -3.99 13.63
N LEU A 59 -17.34 -3.46 12.48
CA LEU A 59 -18.70 -2.96 12.38
C LEU A 59 -19.67 -4.03 11.85
N TYR A 60 -20.89 -3.96 12.37
CA TYR A 60 -22.03 -4.76 11.97
C TYR A 60 -23.13 -3.90 11.32
N ASP A 61 -23.29 -2.68 11.82
CA ASP A 61 -24.30 -1.71 11.37
C ASP A 61 -23.77 -0.28 11.38
N ASN A 62 -24.58 0.67 10.89
CA ASN A 62 -24.25 2.10 10.81
C ASN A 62 -22.93 2.37 10.06
N PRO A 63 -22.76 1.83 8.83
CA PRO A 63 -21.48 1.87 8.12
C PRO A 63 -21.02 3.27 7.72
N LEU A 64 -21.93 4.25 7.68
CA LEU A 64 -21.62 5.65 7.38
C LEU A 64 -21.58 6.54 8.64
N LEU A 65 -21.69 5.96 9.84
CA LEU A 65 -21.70 6.68 11.12
C LEU A 65 -22.70 7.84 11.14
N LYS A 66 -23.89 7.63 10.56
CA LYS A 66 -24.97 8.64 10.51
C LYS A 66 -25.54 8.98 11.89
N GLU A 67 -25.38 8.11 12.84
CA GLU A 67 -25.68 8.31 14.24
C GLU A 67 -24.46 7.98 15.12
N PRO A 68 -24.41 8.44 16.37
CA PRO A 68 -23.33 8.08 17.29
C PRO A 68 -23.18 6.57 17.43
N LEU A 69 -21.92 6.09 17.46
CA LEU A 69 -21.60 4.68 17.55
C LEU A 69 -22.17 4.09 18.86
N LYS A 70 -22.85 2.95 18.73
CA LYS A 70 -23.43 2.17 19.83
C LYS A 70 -22.84 0.76 19.83
N LEU A 71 -22.94 0.06 20.95
CA LEU A 71 -22.47 -1.33 21.05
C LEU A 71 -23.18 -2.25 20.04
N SER A 72 -24.45 -1.99 19.73
CA SER A 72 -25.22 -2.73 18.72
C SER A 72 -24.70 -2.60 17.29
N HIS A 73 -23.88 -1.58 17.03
CA HIS A 73 -23.25 -1.38 15.73
C HIS A 73 -21.92 -2.14 15.57
N VAL A 74 -21.41 -2.70 16.66
CA VAL A 74 -20.16 -3.46 16.70
C VAL A 74 -20.46 -4.95 16.62
N LYS A 75 -19.63 -5.70 15.93
CA LYS A 75 -19.77 -7.17 15.84
C LYS A 75 -19.72 -7.80 17.22
N PRO A 76 -20.63 -8.75 17.51
CA PRO A 76 -20.59 -9.47 18.80
C PRO A 76 -19.35 -10.35 18.96
N LEU A 77 -18.78 -10.79 17.84
CA LEU A 77 -17.54 -11.55 17.79
C LEU A 77 -16.56 -10.83 16.85
N VAL A 78 -15.54 -10.23 17.43
CA VAL A 78 -14.46 -9.59 16.68
C VAL A 78 -13.36 -10.61 16.46
N VAL A 79 -13.16 -11.00 15.19
CA VAL A 79 -12.07 -11.88 14.76
C VAL A 79 -11.14 -11.11 13.84
N GLY A 80 -9.86 -11.06 14.23
CA GLY A 80 -8.84 -10.33 13.48
C GLY A 80 -8.45 -9.01 14.11
N HIS A 81 -7.48 -8.38 13.49
CA HIS A 81 -6.94 -7.08 13.90
C HIS A 81 -6.52 -6.29 12.65
N TRP A 82 -6.41 -4.99 12.78
CA TRP A 82 -6.09 -4.14 11.64
C TRP A 82 -4.61 -3.72 11.54
N GLY A 83 -3.72 -4.33 12.34
CA GLY A 83 -2.33 -3.91 12.49
C GLY A 83 -1.53 -3.74 11.19
N THR A 84 -1.73 -4.63 10.19
CA THR A 84 -1.04 -4.53 8.89
C THR A 84 -1.83 -3.73 7.85
N VAL A 85 -3.11 -3.47 8.08
CA VAL A 85 -4.03 -2.85 7.11
C VAL A 85 -3.57 -1.47 6.65
N PRO A 86 -3.20 -0.53 7.55
CA PRO A 86 -2.78 0.81 7.13
C PRO A 86 -1.54 0.79 6.24
N GLY A 87 -0.58 -0.09 6.56
CA GLY A 87 0.62 -0.27 5.76
C GLY A 87 0.33 -0.86 4.37
N GLN A 88 -0.54 -1.87 4.29
CA GLN A 88 -0.95 -2.45 3.02
C GLN A 88 -1.69 -1.43 2.15
N ASN A 89 -2.64 -0.69 2.71
CA ASN A 89 -3.36 0.36 2.00
C ASN A 89 -2.42 1.48 1.54
N PHE A 90 -1.41 1.83 2.35
CA PHE A 90 -0.40 2.80 1.96
C PHE A 90 0.41 2.33 0.75
N ILE A 91 0.87 1.09 0.76
CA ILE A 91 1.59 0.49 -0.37
C ILE A 91 0.68 0.46 -1.60
N TYR A 92 -0.57 0.03 -1.44
CA TYR A 92 -1.52 -0.09 -2.53
C TYR A 92 -1.78 1.25 -3.24
N VAL A 93 -2.05 2.33 -2.51
CA VAL A 93 -2.30 3.64 -3.10
C VAL A 93 -1.07 4.18 -3.83
N HIS A 94 0.14 3.92 -3.32
CA HIS A 94 1.38 4.31 -3.98
C HIS A 94 1.67 3.49 -5.24
N LEU A 95 1.38 2.20 -5.24
CA LEU A 95 1.48 1.35 -6.43
C LEU A 95 0.50 1.79 -7.50
N ASN A 96 -0.76 2.06 -7.16
CA ASN A 96 -1.75 2.60 -8.09
C ASN A 96 -1.29 3.89 -8.76
N ARG A 97 -0.65 4.79 -8.01
CA ARG A 97 -0.04 5.99 -8.58
C ARG A 97 1.01 5.65 -9.64
N VAL A 98 1.86 4.67 -9.36
CA VAL A 98 2.94 4.24 -10.27
C VAL A 98 2.34 3.54 -11.49
N ILE A 99 1.39 2.63 -11.29
CA ILE A 99 0.66 1.91 -12.34
C ILE A 99 0.04 2.92 -13.32
N LYS A 100 -0.73 3.88 -12.80
CA LYS A 100 -1.39 4.89 -13.64
C LYS A 100 -0.41 5.82 -14.35
N LYS A 101 0.72 6.14 -13.71
CA LYS A 101 1.72 7.04 -14.31
C LYS A 101 2.46 6.40 -15.48
N TYR A 102 2.70 5.10 -15.41
CA TYR A 102 3.55 4.38 -16.36
C TYR A 102 2.80 3.33 -17.19
N ASP A 103 1.46 3.28 -17.04
CA ASP A 103 0.59 2.32 -17.72
C ASP A 103 1.05 0.85 -17.53
N LEU A 104 1.22 0.46 -16.27
CA LEU A 104 1.78 -0.84 -15.91
C LEU A 104 0.71 -1.86 -15.63
N ASN A 105 0.96 -3.11 -16.03
CA ASN A 105 0.20 -4.27 -15.60
C ASN A 105 0.92 -4.91 -14.40
N MET A 106 0.28 -4.94 -13.23
CA MET A 106 0.88 -5.45 -11.99
C MET A 106 -0.09 -6.32 -11.22
N PHE A 107 0.43 -7.34 -10.57
CA PHE A 107 -0.29 -8.11 -9.55
C PHE A 107 0.12 -7.61 -8.17
N TYR A 108 -0.86 -7.35 -7.30
CA TYR A 108 -0.63 -7.08 -5.89
C TYR A 108 -0.97 -8.32 -5.07
N ILE A 109 0.04 -8.91 -4.43
CA ILE A 109 -0.12 -10.12 -3.63
C ILE A 109 0.19 -9.79 -2.17
N ALA A 110 -0.80 -9.93 -1.30
CA ALA A 110 -0.63 -9.77 0.14
C ALA A 110 -0.38 -11.15 0.79
N GLY A 111 0.78 -11.33 1.41
CA GLY A 111 1.13 -12.57 2.12
C GLY A 111 0.35 -12.76 3.42
N PRO A 112 0.21 -11.74 4.29
CA PRO A 112 -0.47 -11.90 5.57
C PRO A 112 -1.98 -12.08 5.41
N GLY A 113 -2.50 -13.25 5.78
CA GLY A 113 -3.96 -13.56 5.72
C GLY A 113 -4.81 -12.58 6.53
N HIS A 114 -4.31 -12.13 7.69
CA HIS A 114 -5.00 -11.14 8.53
C HIS A 114 -5.09 -9.73 7.90
N GLY A 115 -4.39 -9.50 6.79
CA GLY A 115 -4.51 -8.28 5.99
C GLY A 115 -5.58 -8.35 4.90
N GLY A 116 -6.37 -9.43 4.81
CA GLY A 116 -7.39 -9.63 3.78
C GLY A 116 -8.41 -8.51 3.69
N ALA A 117 -8.77 -7.90 4.82
CA ALA A 117 -9.70 -6.75 4.84
C ALA A 117 -9.19 -5.55 4.02
N ALA A 118 -7.88 -5.35 3.93
CA ALA A 118 -7.30 -4.32 3.07
C ALA A 118 -7.51 -4.63 1.59
N LEU A 119 -7.32 -5.88 1.17
CA LEU A 119 -7.54 -6.28 -0.23
C LEU A 119 -8.99 -6.11 -0.62
N VAL A 120 -9.92 -6.66 0.18
CA VAL A 120 -11.36 -6.55 -0.06
C VAL A 120 -11.80 -5.08 -0.08
N GLY A 121 -11.32 -4.27 0.87
CA GLY A 121 -11.61 -2.85 0.95
C GLY A 121 -11.21 -2.08 -0.32
N ASN A 122 -10.02 -2.35 -0.85
CA ASN A 122 -9.55 -1.72 -2.09
C ASN A 122 -10.37 -2.18 -3.31
N VAL A 123 -10.61 -3.49 -3.46
CA VAL A 123 -11.41 -4.04 -4.57
C VAL A 123 -12.85 -3.53 -4.52
N TYR A 124 -13.42 -3.33 -3.33
CA TYR A 124 -14.73 -2.72 -3.16
C TYR A 124 -14.74 -1.24 -3.58
N LEU A 125 -13.76 -0.45 -3.14
CA LEU A 125 -13.65 0.96 -3.52
C LEU A 125 -13.45 1.17 -5.03
N GLU A 126 -12.79 0.23 -5.69
CA GLU A 126 -12.60 0.24 -7.15
C GLU A 126 -13.84 -0.16 -7.94
N GLY A 127 -14.84 -0.76 -7.28
CA GLY A 127 -16.07 -1.24 -7.89
C GLY A 127 -16.07 -2.70 -8.33
N THR A 128 -14.91 -3.30 -8.52
CA THR A 128 -14.78 -4.69 -9.01
C THR A 128 -15.46 -5.70 -8.09
N TRP A 129 -15.47 -5.46 -6.78
CA TRP A 129 -16.19 -6.32 -5.83
C TRP A 129 -17.69 -6.37 -6.13
N SER A 130 -18.28 -5.21 -6.40
CA SER A 130 -19.72 -5.09 -6.71
C SER A 130 -20.08 -5.64 -8.11
N GLU A 131 -19.13 -5.71 -9.04
CA GLU A 131 -19.33 -6.39 -10.32
C GLU A 131 -19.50 -7.91 -10.16
N ILE A 132 -18.73 -8.51 -9.22
CA ILE A 132 -18.78 -9.96 -8.95
C ILE A 132 -19.91 -10.28 -7.97
N TYR A 133 -20.17 -9.41 -7.00
CA TYR A 133 -21.20 -9.56 -5.97
C TYR A 133 -22.22 -8.42 -6.07
N PRO A 134 -23.15 -8.44 -7.02
CA PRO A 134 -24.03 -7.31 -7.33
C PRO A 134 -25.01 -6.92 -6.21
N ASN A 135 -25.21 -7.77 -5.23
CA ASN A 135 -25.94 -7.44 -4.00
C ASN A 135 -25.13 -6.60 -2.99
N ILE A 136 -23.83 -6.46 -3.19
CA ILE A 136 -22.95 -5.63 -2.39
C ILE A 136 -22.62 -4.37 -3.19
N THR A 137 -23.56 -3.45 -3.22
CA THR A 137 -23.47 -2.19 -3.97
C THR A 137 -22.51 -1.18 -3.32
N GLN A 138 -22.03 -0.19 -4.11
CA GLN A 138 -21.17 0.89 -3.58
C GLN A 138 -22.03 1.99 -2.95
N ASP A 139 -22.89 1.63 -2.00
CA ASP A 139 -23.73 2.51 -1.20
C ASP A 139 -23.79 2.03 0.26
N GLU A 140 -24.60 2.70 1.08
CA GLU A 140 -24.75 2.36 2.50
C GLU A 140 -25.23 0.91 2.70
N SER A 141 -26.19 0.47 1.88
CA SER A 141 -26.75 -0.88 1.98
C SER A 141 -25.68 -1.94 1.64
N GLY A 142 -24.99 -1.77 0.52
CA GLY A 142 -23.91 -2.66 0.12
C GLY A 142 -22.73 -2.62 1.08
N MET A 143 -22.37 -1.45 1.62
CA MET A 143 -21.33 -1.35 2.65
C MET A 143 -21.71 -2.09 3.94
N LYS A 144 -22.99 -2.04 4.33
CA LYS A 144 -23.51 -2.81 5.47
C LYS A 144 -23.40 -4.31 5.22
N GLU A 145 -23.71 -4.78 4.00
CA GLU A 145 -23.53 -6.21 3.64
C GLU A 145 -22.05 -6.60 3.60
N LEU A 146 -21.17 -5.72 3.09
CA LEU A 146 -19.73 -5.94 3.07
C LEU A 146 -19.13 -6.10 4.47
N PHE A 147 -19.69 -5.40 5.47
CA PHE A 147 -19.19 -5.42 6.86
C PHE A 147 -19.69 -6.63 7.66
N LYS A 148 -20.73 -7.33 7.22
CA LYS A 148 -21.22 -8.54 7.89
C LYS A 148 -20.28 -9.73 7.72
#